data_707449dd66e4bdcc99fd459b6853e63a
#
_entry.id   707449dd66e4bdcc99fd459b6853e63a
#
_cell.length_a   1.000
_cell.length_b   1.000
_cell.length_c   1.000
_cell.angle_alpha   90.00
_cell.angle_beta   90.00
_cell.angle_gamma   90.00
#
_symmetry.space_group_name_H-M   'P 1'
#
loop_
_entity.id
_entity.type
_entity.pdbx_description
1 polymer ?
#
loop_
_entity_poly.entity_id
_entity_poly.type
_entity_poly.pdbx_seq_one_letter_code
_entity_poly.pdbx_strand_id
1 'polypeptide(L)'
;MNVSQETVLVVEDDVLIRMPIAQYLRDCGYRVIEAANADEAMAVLLHEETNVDVVFSDIEMPGSVDGFGLAKWIREHRTGLDVILAGTISRAVNAAMELCDANSLPQPYTSQAVHDRIRRLLAARKAARSTKA
;
A
#
# COMPACT_ATOMS: atom_id res chain seq x y z
N MET A 1 19.23 -13.10 -15.20
CA MET A 1 18.83 -13.48 -13.94
C MET A 1 17.48 -12.95 -13.55
N ASN A 2 16.62 -13.82 -13.35
CA ASN A 2 15.27 -13.41 -13.08
C ASN A 2 15.01 -13.31 -11.61
N VAL A 3 14.92 -12.11 -11.15
CA VAL A 3 14.31 -11.90 -9.86
C VAL A 3 12.83 -12.05 -10.13
N SER A 4 12.20 -13.05 -9.54
CA SER A 4 10.76 -13.19 -9.67
C SER A 4 10.14 -11.93 -9.08
N GLN A 5 9.42 -11.19 -9.90
CA GLN A 5 8.78 -9.98 -9.47
C GLN A 5 7.57 -10.32 -8.63
N GLU A 6 7.63 -9.96 -7.38
CA GLU A 6 6.47 -10.08 -6.53
C GLU A 6 5.52 -8.93 -6.82
N THR A 7 4.23 -9.20 -6.66
CA THR A 7 3.17 -8.22 -6.91
C THR A 7 2.60 -7.73 -5.59
N VAL A 8 2.57 -6.43 -5.42
CA VAL A 8 1.99 -5.77 -4.25
C VAL A 8 0.72 -5.04 -4.68
N LEU A 9 -0.37 -5.29 -3.98
CA LEU A 9 -1.61 -4.54 -4.17
C LEU A 9 -1.63 -3.44 -3.11
N VAL A 10 -1.59 -2.19 -3.54
CA VAL A 10 -1.62 -1.03 -2.64
C VAL A 10 -3.02 -0.48 -2.61
N VAL A 11 -3.64 -0.48 -1.43
CA VAL A 11 -5.02 -0.04 -1.23
C VAL A 11 -5.01 1.21 -0.37
N GLU A 12 -5.36 2.34 -0.95
CA GLU A 12 -5.36 3.63 -0.28
C GLU A 12 -6.30 4.56 -1.03
N ASP A 13 -7.25 5.16 -0.33
CA ASP A 13 -8.24 6.03 -0.95
C ASP A 13 -7.66 7.37 -1.40
N ASP A 14 -6.62 7.85 -0.74
CA ASP A 14 -6.01 9.14 -1.08
C ASP A 14 -4.93 8.94 -2.13
N VAL A 15 -5.19 9.41 -3.34
CA VAL A 15 -4.27 9.26 -4.46
C VAL A 15 -2.94 9.95 -4.20
N LEU A 16 -2.94 11.03 -3.41
CA LEU A 16 -1.72 11.78 -3.10
C LEU A 16 -0.77 10.99 -2.20
N ILE A 17 -1.30 9.97 -1.52
CA ILE A 17 -0.52 9.06 -0.68
C ILE A 17 -0.24 7.77 -1.45
N ARG A 18 -1.25 7.26 -2.14
CA ARG A 18 -1.13 5.98 -2.87
C ARG A 18 -0.07 6.02 -3.97
N MET A 19 -0.09 7.06 -4.79
CA MET A 19 0.83 7.13 -5.93
C MET A 19 2.31 7.15 -5.54
N PRO A 20 2.74 7.96 -4.56
CA PRO A 20 4.13 7.93 -4.14
C PRO A 20 4.57 6.59 -3.59
N ILE A 21 3.72 5.94 -2.80
CA ILE A 21 4.05 4.62 -2.25
C ILE A 21 4.15 3.59 -3.38
N ALA A 22 3.19 3.61 -4.30
CA ALA A 22 3.20 2.68 -5.42
C ALA A 22 4.44 2.87 -6.29
N GLN A 23 4.79 4.12 -6.58
CA GLN A 23 5.96 4.41 -7.39
C GLN A 23 7.25 3.97 -6.70
N TYR A 24 7.34 4.23 -5.40
CA TYR A 24 8.51 3.81 -4.63
C TYR A 24 8.69 2.29 -4.69
N LEU A 25 7.60 1.54 -4.52
CA LEU A 25 7.67 0.09 -4.58
C LEU A 25 8.00 -0.40 -6.00
N ARG A 26 7.47 0.26 -7.03
CA ARG A 26 7.84 -0.09 -8.42
C ARG A 26 9.32 0.13 -8.65
N ASP A 27 9.85 1.21 -8.14
CA ASP A 27 11.28 1.50 -8.29
C ASP A 27 12.15 0.51 -7.52
N CYS A 28 11.58 -0.13 -6.50
CA CYS A 28 12.27 -1.20 -5.76
C CYS A 28 12.18 -2.56 -6.47
N GLY A 29 11.47 -2.63 -7.60
CA GLY A 29 11.40 -3.85 -8.39
C GLY A 29 10.11 -4.62 -8.27
N TYR A 30 9.15 -4.14 -7.48
CA TYR A 30 7.86 -4.81 -7.37
C TYR A 30 6.96 -4.46 -8.54
N ARG A 31 6.09 -5.38 -8.87
CA ARG A 31 4.93 -5.09 -9.70
C ARG A 31 3.86 -4.57 -8.76
N VAL A 32 3.25 -3.44 -9.08
CA VAL A 32 2.30 -2.81 -8.17
C VAL A 32 0.96 -2.60 -8.87
N ILE A 33 -0.10 -3.01 -8.19
CA ILE A 33 -1.47 -2.75 -8.60
C ILE A 33 -2.03 -1.80 -7.55
N GLU A 34 -2.78 -0.80 -7.98
CA GLU A 34 -3.36 0.19 -7.08
C GLU A 34 -4.87 0.03 -7.00
N ALA A 35 -5.40 0.16 -5.80
CA ALA A 35 -6.84 0.16 -5.57
C ALA A 35 -7.20 1.32 -4.65
N ALA A 36 -8.30 1.97 -4.93
CA ALA A 36 -8.73 3.15 -4.18
C ALA A 36 -9.61 2.81 -2.97
N ASN A 37 -10.09 1.57 -2.89
CA ASN A 37 -10.95 1.13 -1.79
C ASN A 37 -10.95 -0.39 -1.72
N ALA A 38 -11.64 -0.92 -0.71
CA ALA A 38 -11.68 -2.36 -0.48
C ALA A 38 -12.40 -3.10 -1.61
N ASP A 39 -13.45 -2.51 -2.17
CA ASP A 39 -14.20 -3.14 -3.26
C ASP A 39 -13.32 -3.36 -4.48
N GLU A 40 -12.54 -2.36 -4.85
CA GLU A 40 -11.58 -2.49 -5.95
C GLU A 40 -10.54 -3.55 -5.65
N ALA A 41 -10.05 -3.58 -4.41
CA ALA A 41 -9.06 -4.56 -3.99
C ALA A 41 -9.62 -5.98 -4.10
N MET A 42 -10.84 -6.19 -3.64
CA MET A 42 -11.49 -7.50 -3.73
C MET A 42 -11.67 -7.92 -5.19
N ALA A 43 -12.04 -6.99 -6.06
CA ALA A 43 -12.19 -7.30 -7.48
C ALA A 43 -10.88 -7.76 -8.10
N VAL A 44 -9.77 -7.10 -7.74
CA VAL A 44 -8.45 -7.51 -8.20
C VAL A 44 -8.12 -8.92 -7.71
N LEU A 45 -8.40 -9.18 -6.43
CA LEU A 45 -8.05 -10.47 -5.82
C LEU A 45 -8.93 -11.63 -6.33
N LEU A 46 -10.12 -11.32 -6.81
CA LEU A 46 -10.99 -12.33 -7.41
C LEU A 46 -10.61 -12.66 -8.85
N HIS A 47 -9.79 -11.84 -9.47
CA HIS A 47 -9.37 -12.09 -10.84
C HIS A 47 -8.27 -13.16 -10.84
N GLU A 48 -8.57 -14.32 -11.41
CA GLU A 48 -7.70 -15.49 -11.31
C GLU A 48 -6.33 -15.29 -11.95
N GLU A 49 -6.23 -14.44 -12.95
CA GLU A 49 -4.97 -14.22 -13.65
C GLU A 49 -4.05 -13.27 -12.89
N THR A 50 -4.55 -12.64 -11.84
CA THR A 50 -3.77 -11.70 -11.06
C THR A 50 -3.22 -12.40 -9.82
N ASN A 51 -1.91 -12.57 -9.78
CA ASN A 51 -1.26 -13.21 -8.63
C ASN A 51 -0.68 -12.12 -7.73
N VAL A 52 -1.40 -11.80 -6.66
CA VAL A 52 -0.94 -10.84 -5.67
C VAL A 52 -0.22 -11.58 -4.56
N ASP A 53 0.97 -11.11 -4.22
CA ASP A 53 1.80 -11.72 -3.18
C ASP A 53 1.64 -11.03 -1.84
N VAL A 54 1.42 -9.71 -1.86
CA VAL A 54 1.27 -8.91 -0.63
C VAL A 54 0.19 -7.88 -0.87
N VAL A 55 -0.67 -7.69 0.14
CA VAL A 55 -1.63 -6.57 0.15
C VAL A 55 -1.15 -5.56 1.18
N PHE A 56 -1.05 -4.32 0.75
CA PHE A 56 -0.61 -3.20 1.56
C PHE A 56 -1.80 -2.25 1.65
N SER A 57 -2.44 -2.17 2.81
CA SER A 57 -3.71 -1.43 2.93
C SER A 57 -3.72 -0.43 4.07
N ASP A 58 -4.32 0.72 3.79
CA ASP A 58 -4.71 1.66 4.84
C ASP A 58 -5.81 1.01 5.67
N ILE A 59 -5.84 1.30 6.94
CA ILE A 59 -6.87 0.79 7.85
C ILE A 59 -8.17 1.57 7.66
N GLU A 60 -8.07 2.90 7.60
CA GLU A 60 -9.24 3.75 7.48
C GLU A 60 -9.52 4.10 6.03
N MET A 61 -10.59 3.54 5.49
CA MET A 61 -11.00 3.82 4.12
C MET A 61 -12.51 4.05 4.08
N PRO A 62 -12.98 4.90 3.17
CA PRO A 62 -14.43 5.12 3.04
C PRO A 62 -15.10 3.90 2.42
N GLY A 63 -16.40 3.79 2.62
CA GLY A 63 -17.18 2.71 2.07
C GLY A 63 -17.62 1.74 3.14
N SER A 64 -18.18 0.62 2.73
CA SER A 64 -18.74 -0.38 3.64
C SER A 64 -17.68 -1.26 4.28
N VAL A 65 -16.48 -1.32 3.70
CA VAL A 65 -15.41 -2.19 4.18
C VAL A 65 -14.15 -1.35 4.36
N ASP A 66 -13.60 -1.38 5.57
CA ASP A 66 -12.32 -0.73 5.84
C ASP A 66 -11.16 -1.72 5.71
N GLY A 67 -9.97 -1.30 6.12
CA GLY A 67 -8.79 -2.15 6.01
C GLY A 67 -8.87 -3.42 6.85
N PHE A 68 -9.46 -3.34 8.03
CA PHE A 68 -9.64 -4.54 8.86
C PHE A 68 -10.63 -5.50 8.21
N GLY A 69 -11.71 -4.97 7.64
CA GLY A 69 -12.68 -5.78 6.93
C GLY A 69 -12.08 -6.45 5.71
N LEU A 70 -11.25 -5.73 4.98
CA LEU A 70 -10.54 -6.28 3.84
C LEU A 70 -9.60 -7.42 4.27
N ALA A 71 -8.85 -7.23 5.35
CA ALA A 71 -7.94 -8.25 5.85
C ALA A 71 -8.70 -9.52 6.26
N LYS A 72 -9.85 -9.35 6.89
CA LYS A 72 -10.70 -10.48 7.27
C LYS A 72 -11.19 -11.22 6.02
N TRP A 73 -11.65 -10.48 5.02
CA TRP A 73 -12.11 -11.08 3.76
C TRP A 73 -10.99 -11.88 3.08
N ILE A 74 -9.78 -11.32 3.06
CA ILE A 74 -8.62 -11.99 2.47
C ILE A 74 -8.32 -13.30 3.20
N ARG A 75 -8.36 -13.25 4.53
CA ARG A 75 -8.10 -14.44 5.34
C ARG A 75 -9.09 -15.56 5.05
N GLU A 76 -10.33 -15.20 4.73
CA GLU A 76 -11.39 -16.16 4.44
C GLU A 76 -11.35 -16.67 3.01
N HIS A 77 -10.87 -15.87 2.06
CA HIS A 77 -10.94 -16.19 0.64
C HIS A 77 -9.58 -16.49 0.00
N ARG A 78 -8.50 -15.97 0.55
CA ARG A 78 -7.18 -16.11 -0.04
C ARG A 78 -6.16 -16.45 1.06
N THR A 79 -6.19 -17.69 1.51
CA THR A 79 -5.25 -18.15 2.55
C THR A 79 -3.82 -18.07 2.03
N GLY A 80 -2.91 -17.66 2.89
CA GLY A 80 -1.50 -17.55 2.54
C GLY A 80 -1.09 -16.21 1.93
N LEU A 81 -2.04 -15.31 1.75
CA LEU A 81 -1.73 -13.97 1.23
C LEU A 81 -1.37 -13.05 2.40
N ASP A 82 -0.20 -12.44 2.33
CA ASP A 82 0.26 -11.53 3.38
C ASP A 82 -0.45 -10.19 3.27
N VAL A 83 -0.88 -9.67 4.41
CA VAL A 83 -1.56 -8.37 4.48
C VAL A 83 -0.81 -7.48 5.45
N ILE A 84 -0.44 -6.29 4.99
CA ILE A 84 0.17 -5.26 5.83
C ILE A 84 -0.85 -4.15 6.01
N LEU A 85 -1.23 -3.90 7.25
CA LEU A 85 -2.18 -2.83 7.59
C LEU A 85 -1.41 -1.68 8.23
N ALA A 86 -1.61 -0.49 7.72
CA ALA A 86 -0.93 0.68 8.22
C ALA A 86 -1.94 1.77 8.57
N GLY A 87 -2.10 2.03 9.85
CA GLY A 87 -3.07 3.02 10.33
C GLY A 87 -2.60 4.46 10.24
N THR A 88 -1.29 4.66 10.04
CA THR A 88 -0.72 5.99 9.86
C THR A 88 0.18 5.99 8.65
N ILE A 89 0.38 7.17 8.08
CA ILE A 89 1.24 7.28 6.91
C ILE A 89 2.70 6.98 7.28
N SER A 90 3.11 7.33 8.49
CA SER A 90 4.46 6.99 8.95
C SER A 90 4.68 5.48 8.94
N ARG A 91 3.70 4.72 9.39
CA ARG A 91 3.79 3.26 9.37
C ARG A 91 3.75 2.72 7.96
N ALA A 92 2.96 3.34 7.09
CA ALA A 92 2.90 2.95 5.68
C ALA A 92 4.24 3.16 4.99
N VAL A 93 4.88 4.29 5.24
CA VAL A 93 6.20 4.57 4.67
C VAL A 93 7.23 3.57 5.20
N ASN A 94 7.21 3.31 6.50
CA ASN A 94 8.16 2.36 7.08
C ASN A 94 7.96 0.96 6.52
N ALA A 95 6.72 0.52 6.36
CA ALA A 95 6.42 -0.78 5.78
C ALA A 95 6.88 -0.86 4.32
N ALA A 96 6.68 0.21 3.56
CA ALA A 96 7.15 0.25 2.17
C ALA A 96 8.67 0.17 2.09
N MET A 97 9.36 0.85 3.02
CA MET A 97 10.82 0.80 3.08
C MET A 97 11.30 -0.61 3.44
N GLU A 98 10.62 -1.28 4.36
CA GLU A 98 10.96 -2.66 4.71
C GLU A 98 10.79 -3.60 3.53
N LEU A 99 9.72 -3.43 2.77
CA LEU A 99 9.51 -4.23 1.56
C LEU A 99 10.61 -3.99 0.54
N CYS A 100 11.01 -2.73 0.38
CA CYS A 100 12.08 -2.39 -0.54
C CYS A 100 13.40 -3.03 -0.12
N ASP A 101 13.74 -2.94 1.16
CA ASP A 101 14.97 -3.53 1.68
C ASP A 101 14.99 -5.04 1.48
N ALA A 102 13.84 -5.69 1.69
CA ALA A 102 13.74 -7.13 1.50
C ALA A 102 14.04 -7.53 0.05
N ASN A 103 13.74 -6.65 -0.90
CA ASN A 103 14.00 -6.93 -2.31
C ASN A 103 15.44 -6.58 -2.72
N SER A 104 16.17 -5.88 -1.87
CA SER A 104 17.61 -5.61 -2.02
C SER A 104 18.03 -4.99 -3.35
N LEU A 105 17.19 -4.16 -3.93
CA LEU A 105 17.53 -3.51 -5.18
C LEU A 105 18.22 -2.16 -4.93
N PRO A 106 19.25 -1.82 -5.72
CA PRO A 106 19.88 -0.51 -5.59
C PRO A 106 18.89 0.60 -5.89
N GLN A 107 18.96 1.66 -5.12
CA GLN A 107 18.04 2.77 -5.26
C GLN A 107 18.75 3.94 -5.92
N PRO A 108 18.26 4.44 -7.06
CA PRO A 108 18.81 5.66 -7.63
C PRO A 108 18.33 6.93 -6.93
N TYR A 109 17.30 6.83 -6.08
CA TYR A 109 16.79 7.94 -5.31
C TYR A 109 16.80 7.58 -3.83
N THR A 110 16.68 8.57 -2.99
CA THR A 110 16.72 8.32 -1.55
C THR A 110 15.34 8.00 -1.03
N SER A 111 15.25 6.97 -0.19
CA SER A 111 14.00 6.68 0.52
C SER A 111 13.60 7.85 1.42
N GLN A 112 14.57 8.66 1.83
CA GLN A 112 14.33 9.84 2.65
C GLN A 112 13.45 10.85 1.90
N ALA A 113 13.69 11.07 0.62
CA ALA A 113 12.90 12.00 -0.18
C ALA A 113 11.43 11.57 -0.26
N VAL A 114 11.19 10.28 -0.45
CA VAL A 114 9.84 9.73 -0.48
C VAL A 114 9.18 9.87 0.88
N HIS A 115 9.91 9.55 1.93
CA HIS A 115 9.44 9.65 3.31
C HIS A 115 9.03 11.09 3.63
N ASP A 116 9.87 12.06 3.28
CA ASP A 116 9.61 13.47 3.56
C ASP A 116 8.38 13.98 2.81
N ARG A 117 8.23 13.57 1.56
CA ARG A 117 7.08 13.97 0.76
C ARG A 117 5.78 13.45 1.36
N ILE A 118 5.76 12.18 1.73
CA ILE A 118 4.57 11.58 2.31
C ILE A 118 4.27 12.19 3.67
N ARG A 119 5.30 12.49 4.44
CA ARG A 119 5.14 13.15 5.73
C ARG A 119 4.47 14.50 5.59
N ARG A 120 4.85 15.29 4.58
CA ARG A 120 4.24 16.59 4.34
C ARG A 120 2.77 16.46 3.95
N LEU A 121 2.45 15.47 3.13
CA LEU A 121 1.07 15.18 2.76
C LEU A 121 0.25 14.78 3.98
N LEU A 122 0.85 13.97 4.86
CA LEU A 122 0.20 13.57 6.10
C LEU A 122 -0.09 14.76 7.00
N ALA A 123 0.88 15.65 7.15
CA ALA A 123 0.70 16.83 8.00
C ALA A 123 -0.43 17.71 7.49
N ALA A 124 -0.51 17.91 6.17
CA ALA A 124 -1.59 18.68 5.56
C ALA A 124 -2.95 18.01 5.76
N ARG A 125 -3.01 16.69 5.59
CA ARG A 125 -4.24 15.91 5.77
C ARG A 125 -4.70 15.96 7.24
N LYS A 126 -3.76 15.81 8.16
CA LYS A 126 -4.05 15.83 9.57
C LYS A 126 -4.54 17.20 10.03
N ALA A 127 -3.93 18.27 9.54
CA ALA A 127 -4.36 19.62 9.84
C ALA A 127 -5.78 19.87 9.32
N ALA A 128 -6.09 19.40 8.12
CA ALA A 128 -7.41 19.53 7.54
C ALA A 128 -8.47 18.80 8.38
N ARG A 129 -8.12 17.61 8.89
CA ARG A 129 -9.02 16.86 9.75
C ARG A 129 -9.25 17.55 11.09
N SER A 130 -8.21 18.16 11.64
CA SER A 130 -8.31 18.87 12.91
C SER A 130 -9.23 20.07 12.83
N THR A 131 -9.25 20.77 11.69
CA THR A 131 -10.11 21.94 11.52
C THR A 131 -11.56 21.59 11.28
N LYS A 132 -11.89 20.32 11.11
CA LYS A 132 -13.26 19.87 10.91
C LYS A 132 -13.95 19.42 12.17
N ALA A 133 -13.35 19.65 13.28
CA ALA A 133 -13.90 19.22 14.56
C ALA A 133 -15.26 19.88 14.86
#